data_126628a745d522aa7aadf062c7bbf1c3
#
_entry.id   126628a745d522aa7aadf062c7bbf1c3
#
_cell.length_a   1.000
_cell.length_b   1.000
_cell.length_c   1.000
_cell.angle_alpha   90.00
_cell.angle_beta   90.00
_cell.angle_gamma   90.00
#
_symmetry.space_group_name_H-M   'P 1'
#
loop_
_entity.id
_entity.type
_entity.pdbx_description
1 polymer ?
#
loop_
_entity_poly.entity_id
_entity_poly.type
_entity_poly.pdbx_seq_one_letter_code
_entity_poly.pdbx_strand_id
1 'polypeptide(L)'
;MPKAFLGALLVFAVGPLAAQEQVGPGREVLRQQVLERFTQIFIREAGLTEDQRAEFRQTQQRHFRERGRFAQRRRGLLRAIEEQMRPGVAADEDSLTSLVESIVALGEEMAAAARGEQEEYAGFLAPVQRALLLIHYERFQRQIEGVQRRGMQRRGNRPGGPLSQGNILPN
;
A
#
# COMPACT_ATOMS: atom_id res chain seq x y z
N MET A 1 12.56 -25.87 -24.30
CA MET A 1 12.00 -24.53 -24.53
C MET A 1 11.54 -23.99 -23.20
N PRO A 2 12.23 -23.01 -22.58
CA PRO A 2 11.84 -22.47 -21.29
C PRO A 2 10.69 -21.47 -21.49
N LYS A 3 9.54 -21.74 -20.91
CA LYS A 3 8.42 -20.80 -20.81
C LYS A 3 8.80 -19.73 -19.77
N ALA A 4 9.14 -18.55 -20.27
CA ALA A 4 9.31 -17.36 -19.45
C ALA A 4 7.95 -17.02 -18.79
N PHE A 5 7.79 -17.38 -17.52
CA PHE A 5 6.74 -16.85 -16.66
C PHE A 5 7.13 -15.41 -16.33
N LEU A 6 6.51 -14.45 -17.03
CA LEU A 6 6.49 -13.06 -16.61
C LEU A 6 5.67 -13.01 -15.32
N GLY A 7 6.34 -13.11 -14.19
CA GLY A 7 5.76 -12.81 -12.88
C GLY A 7 5.37 -11.32 -12.86
N ALA A 8 4.08 -11.03 -12.97
CA ALA A 8 3.56 -9.70 -12.70
C ALA A 8 3.88 -9.34 -11.25
N LEU A 9 4.93 -8.55 -11.08
CA LEU A 9 5.37 -7.99 -9.81
C LEU A 9 4.25 -7.07 -9.33
N LEU A 10 3.40 -7.54 -8.44
CA LEU A 10 2.41 -6.74 -7.71
C LEU A 10 3.16 -5.81 -6.73
N VAL A 11 3.87 -4.84 -7.30
CA VAL A 11 4.44 -3.74 -6.53
C VAL A 11 3.28 -2.88 -6.07
N PHE A 12 2.91 -3.00 -4.81
CA PHE A 12 2.07 -2.03 -4.13
C PHE A 12 2.78 -0.67 -4.17
N ALA A 13 2.50 0.12 -5.19
CA ALA A 13 2.88 1.52 -5.22
C ALA A 13 2.08 2.24 -4.13
N VAL A 14 2.62 2.23 -2.92
CA VAL A 14 2.19 3.15 -1.87
C VAL A 14 2.77 4.50 -2.26
N GLY A 15 1.96 5.31 -2.97
CA GLY A 15 2.30 6.67 -3.31
C GLY A 15 2.67 7.50 -2.07
N PRO A 16 3.46 8.58 -2.23
CA PRO A 16 3.94 9.38 -1.13
C PRO A 16 2.78 10.09 -0.43
N LEU A 17 2.37 9.59 0.73
CA LEU A 17 1.56 10.31 1.70
C LEU A 17 2.51 11.09 2.63
N ALA A 18 3.18 12.10 2.07
CA ALA A 18 3.79 13.14 2.87
C ALA A 18 2.69 14.10 3.32
N ALA A 19 1.97 13.79 4.38
CA ALA A 19 1.25 14.73 5.24
C ALA A 19 0.77 14.01 6.50
N GLN A 20 1.42 14.33 7.61
CA GLN A 20 0.98 14.19 9.00
C GLN A 20 0.56 12.78 9.44
N GLU A 21 1.53 12.10 9.99
CA GLU A 21 1.40 10.89 10.77
C GLU A 21 0.84 11.17 12.16
N GLN A 22 -0.45 11.03 12.27
CA GLN A 22 -1.01 10.33 13.43
C GLN A 22 -1.86 9.21 12.83
N VAL A 23 -1.34 7.98 12.90
CA VAL A 23 -2.12 6.78 12.61
C VAL A 23 -3.16 6.68 13.72
N GLY A 24 -4.21 7.48 13.61
CA GLY A 24 -5.33 7.44 14.51
C GLY A 24 -6.06 6.09 14.38
N PRO A 25 -6.68 5.61 15.46
CA PRO A 25 -7.40 4.32 15.50
C PRO A 25 -8.43 4.17 14.36
N GLY A 26 -8.93 5.27 13.80
CA GLY A 26 -9.86 5.25 12.68
C GLY A 26 -9.29 4.75 11.35
N ARG A 27 -7.98 4.89 11.10
CA ARG A 27 -7.37 4.38 9.85
C ARG A 27 -7.24 2.87 9.85
N GLU A 28 -6.93 2.28 11.00
CA GLU A 28 -6.83 0.83 11.12
C GLU A 28 -8.21 0.18 10.98
N VAL A 29 -9.22 0.75 11.63
CA VAL A 29 -10.61 0.32 11.48
C VAL A 29 -11.06 0.39 10.02
N LEU A 30 -10.75 1.49 9.33
CA LEU A 30 -11.09 1.63 7.91
C LEU A 30 -10.37 0.58 7.03
N ARG A 31 -9.10 0.31 7.30
CA ARG A 31 -8.35 -0.74 6.58
C ARG A 31 -8.97 -2.12 6.78
N GLN A 32 -9.35 -2.44 8.01
CA GLN A 32 -10.00 -3.71 8.33
C GLN A 32 -11.36 -3.83 7.65
N GLN A 33 -12.18 -2.77 7.66
CA GLN A 33 -13.47 -2.75 6.96
C GLN A 33 -13.31 -2.94 5.45
N VAL A 34 -12.31 -2.30 4.86
CA VAL A 34 -12.01 -2.43 3.44
C VAL A 34 -11.56 -3.85 3.10
N LEU A 35 -10.69 -4.44 3.91
CA LEU A 35 -10.22 -5.82 3.74
C LEU A 35 -11.39 -6.81 3.88
N GLU A 36 -12.21 -6.63 4.90
CA GLU A 36 -13.38 -7.50 5.11
C GLU A 36 -14.35 -7.42 3.94
N ARG A 37 -14.65 -6.23 3.45
CA ARG A 37 -15.51 -6.05 2.27
C ARG A 37 -14.94 -6.72 1.03
N PHE A 38 -13.64 -6.59 0.77
CA PHE A 38 -12.95 -7.27 -0.31
C PHE A 38 -13.10 -8.80 -0.18
N THR A 39 -12.82 -9.32 1.01
CA THR A 39 -12.92 -10.74 1.35
C THR A 39 -14.33 -11.29 1.09
N GLN A 40 -15.36 -10.59 1.56
CA GLN A 40 -16.76 -10.96 1.37
C GLN A 40 -17.17 -11.03 -0.11
N ILE A 41 -16.77 -10.01 -0.89
CA ILE A 41 -17.05 -9.96 -2.32
C ILE A 41 -16.40 -11.15 -3.03
N PHE A 42 -15.10 -11.37 -2.78
CA PHE A 42 -14.36 -12.45 -3.40
C PHE A 42 -14.92 -13.83 -3.07
N ILE A 43 -15.19 -14.12 -1.78
CA ILE A 43 -15.77 -15.39 -1.33
C ILE A 43 -17.04 -15.70 -2.11
N ARG A 44 -17.93 -14.71 -2.28
CA ARG A 44 -19.20 -14.87 -2.98
C ARG A 44 -19.00 -15.11 -4.48
N GLU A 45 -18.14 -14.30 -5.14
CA GLU A 45 -17.96 -14.36 -6.58
C GLU A 45 -17.14 -15.58 -7.04
N ALA A 46 -16.18 -16.02 -6.23
CA ALA A 46 -15.37 -17.20 -6.50
C ALA A 46 -16.06 -18.52 -6.10
N GLY A 47 -17.22 -18.47 -5.44
CA GLY A 47 -17.98 -19.67 -5.02
C GLY A 47 -17.18 -20.58 -4.09
N LEU A 48 -16.46 -20.00 -3.12
CA LEU A 48 -15.61 -20.78 -2.21
C LEU A 48 -16.44 -21.71 -1.32
N THR A 49 -15.96 -22.94 -1.13
CA THR A 49 -16.49 -23.87 -0.12
C THR A 49 -16.28 -23.33 1.29
N GLU A 50 -16.92 -23.91 2.31
CA GLU A 50 -16.76 -23.42 3.68
C GLU A 50 -15.32 -23.53 4.18
N ASP A 51 -14.65 -24.66 3.89
CA ASP A 51 -13.23 -24.85 4.23
C ASP A 51 -12.33 -23.83 3.53
N GLN A 52 -12.54 -23.61 2.22
CA GLN A 52 -11.82 -22.60 1.48
C GLN A 52 -12.03 -21.18 2.02
N ARG A 53 -13.25 -20.86 2.51
CA ARG A 53 -13.56 -19.54 3.11
C ARG A 53 -12.78 -19.31 4.39
N ALA A 54 -12.71 -20.33 5.25
CA ALA A 54 -11.99 -20.26 6.51
C ALA A 54 -10.48 -20.04 6.25
N GLU A 55 -9.90 -20.85 5.37
CA GLU A 55 -8.50 -20.80 5.00
C GLU A 55 -8.15 -19.48 4.29
N PHE A 56 -9.00 -19.03 3.37
CA PHE A 56 -8.82 -17.75 2.67
C PHE A 56 -8.80 -16.56 3.63
N ARG A 57 -9.73 -16.48 4.60
CA ARG A 57 -9.74 -15.39 5.59
C ARG A 57 -8.47 -15.38 6.43
N GLN A 58 -8.02 -16.54 6.90
CA GLN A 58 -6.82 -16.65 7.70
C GLN A 58 -5.57 -16.21 6.92
N THR A 59 -5.39 -16.74 5.71
CA THR A 59 -4.29 -16.44 4.81
C THR A 59 -4.27 -14.95 4.45
N GLN A 60 -5.42 -14.42 4.03
CA GLN A 60 -5.60 -13.00 3.70
C GLN A 60 -5.21 -12.09 4.87
N GLN A 61 -5.66 -12.39 6.08
CA GLN A 61 -5.35 -11.58 7.26
C GLN A 61 -3.85 -11.62 7.61
N ARG A 62 -3.21 -12.79 7.48
CA ARG A 62 -1.76 -12.94 7.72
C ARG A 62 -0.96 -12.09 6.74
N HIS A 63 -1.20 -12.23 5.44
CA HIS A 63 -0.50 -11.47 4.40
C HIS A 63 -0.80 -9.97 4.46
N PHE A 64 -2.01 -9.59 4.87
CA PHE A 64 -2.32 -8.17 5.09
C PHE A 64 -1.46 -7.55 6.21
N ARG A 65 -1.28 -8.26 7.32
CA ARG A 65 -0.40 -7.80 8.41
C ARG A 65 1.06 -7.73 7.96
N GLU A 66 1.52 -8.72 7.21
CA GLU A 66 2.88 -8.77 6.67
C GLU A 66 3.16 -7.60 5.73
N ARG A 67 2.28 -7.33 4.77
CA ARG A 67 2.36 -6.14 3.91
C ARG A 67 2.36 -4.84 4.71
N GLY A 68 1.61 -4.78 5.81
CA GLY A 68 1.62 -3.65 6.73
C GLY A 68 3.00 -3.42 7.36
N ARG A 69 3.69 -4.49 7.78
CA ARG A 69 5.05 -4.43 8.34
C ARG A 69 6.07 -3.96 7.29
N PHE A 70 6.00 -4.48 6.07
CA PHE A 70 6.86 -4.03 4.97
C PHE A 70 6.65 -2.54 4.66
N ALA A 71 5.41 -2.10 4.57
CA ALA A 71 5.10 -0.69 4.35
C ALA A 71 5.63 0.22 5.47
N GLN A 72 5.61 -0.24 6.71
CA GLN A 72 6.16 0.49 7.85
C GLN A 72 7.69 0.56 7.79
N ARG A 73 8.37 -0.56 7.52
CA ARG A 73 9.84 -0.60 7.34
C ARG A 73 10.26 0.34 6.22
N ARG A 74 9.59 0.28 5.06
CA ARG A 74 9.90 1.15 3.92
C ARG A 74 9.77 2.63 4.25
N ARG A 75 8.70 3.02 4.95
CA ARG A 75 8.52 4.41 5.40
C ARG A 75 9.61 4.86 6.36
N GLY A 76 10.05 3.97 7.27
CA GLY A 76 11.16 4.25 8.18
C GLY A 76 12.46 4.54 7.43
N LEU A 77 12.81 3.69 6.46
CA LEU A 77 14.01 3.87 5.63
C LEU A 77 13.96 5.16 4.80
N LEU A 78 12.82 5.44 4.16
CA LEU A 78 12.66 6.67 3.39
C LEU A 78 12.78 7.92 4.25
N ARG A 79 12.20 7.93 5.47
CA ARG A 79 12.38 9.06 6.41
C ARG A 79 13.83 9.24 6.82
N ALA A 80 14.56 8.16 7.09
CA ALA A 80 15.98 8.24 7.42
C ALA A 80 16.80 8.88 6.27
N ILE A 81 16.48 8.53 5.02
CA ILE A 81 17.08 9.19 3.84
C ILE A 81 16.69 10.67 3.78
N GLU A 82 15.40 11.00 3.92
CA GLU A 82 14.90 12.38 3.90
C GLU A 82 15.57 13.24 4.99
N GLU A 83 15.82 12.67 6.17
CA GLU A 83 16.52 13.37 7.26
C GLU A 83 17.97 13.71 6.91
N GLN A 84 18.68 12.78 6.27
CA GLN A 84 20.05 13.01 5.80
C GLN A 84 20.13 14.01 4.65
N MET A 85 19.08 14.11 3.85
CA MET A 85 19.02 15.03 2.68
C MET A 85 18.47 16.42 3.02
N ARG A 86 18.25 16.73 4.30
CA ARG A 86 17.78 18.07 4.72
C ARG A 86 18.82 19.16 4.43
N PRO A 87 18.39 20.36 3.98
CA PRO A 87 19.29 21.48 3.80
C PRO A 87 20.05 21.81 5.10
N GLY A 88 21.39 21.95 5.00
CA GLY A 88 22.25 22.25 6.15
C GLY A 88 22.70 21.03 6.96
N VAL A 89 22.29 19.83 6.61
CA VAL A 89 22.82 18.58 7.15
C VAL A 89 23.93 18.09 6.23
N ALA A 90 25.11 17.80 6.80
CA ALA A 90 26.16 17.10 6.07
C ALA A 90 25.72 15.64 5.91
N ALA A 91 25.39 15.22 4.70
CA ALA A 91 24.98 13.84 4.40
C ALA A 91 26.17 12.89 4.62
N ASP A 92 25.92 11.78 5.27
CA ASP A 92 26.86 10.67 5.42
C ASP A 92 26.65 9.70 4.26
N GLU A 93 27.59 9.66 3.31
CA GLU A 93 27.50 8.84 2.10
C GLU A 93 27.43 7.34 2.40
N ASP A 94 28.16 6.86 3.41
CA ASP A 94 28.13 5.43 3.79
C ASP A 94 26.78 5.06 4.39
N SER A 95 26.23 5.92 5.23
CA SER A 95 24.87 5.75 5.77
C SER A 95 23.80 5.78 4.70
N LEU A 96 23.88 6.72 3.74
CA LEU A 96 22.95 6.79 2.61
C LEU A 96 23.03 5.53 1.74
N THR A 97 24.24 5.05 1.44
CA THR A 97 24.46 3.82 0.69
C THR A 97 23.78 2.64 1.39
N SER A 98 24.02 2.47 2.68
CA SER A 98 23.41 1.41 3.50
C SER A 98 21.86 1.49 3.52
N LEU A 99 21.30 2.70 3.61
CA LEU A 99 19.84 2.91 3.56
C LEU A 99 19.25 2.53 2.21
N VAL A 100 19.93 2.88 1.10
CA VAL A 100 19.50 2.52 -0.25
C VAL A 100 19.55 1.00 -0.44
N GLU A 101 20.64 0.35 -0.03
CA GLU A 101 20.76 -1.13 -0.07
C GLU A 101 19.67 -1.81 0.76
N SER A 102 19.32 -1.25 1.93
CA SER A 102 18.24 -1.74 2.77
C SER A 102 16.87 -1.64 2.08
N ILE A 103 16.63 -0.59 1.27
CA ILE A 103 15.40 -0.46 0.47
C ILE A 103 15.35 -1.50 -0.64
N VAL A 104 16.47 -1.77 -1.31
CA VAL A 104 16.57 -2.79 -2.36
C VAL A 104 16.31 -4.19 -1.76
N ALA A 105 16.99 -4.53 -0.67
CA ALA A 105 16.79 -5.80 0.03
C ALA A 105 15.34 -5.98 0.51
N LEU A 106 14.71 -4.92 1.05
CA LEU A 106 13.31 -4.95 1.42
C LEU A 106 12.39 -5.21 0.21
N GLY A 107 12.74 -4.69 -0.97
CA GLY A 107 12.03 -4.98 -2.23
C GLY A 107 12.08 -6.47 -2.60
N GLU A 108 13.21 -7.11 -2.42
CA GLU A 108 13.39 -8.55 -2.64
C GLU A 108 12.59 -9.40 -1.65
N GLU A 109 12.62 -9.03 -0.35
CA GLU A 109 11.79 -9.67 0.68
C GLU A 109 10.29 -9.58 0.33
N MET A 110 9.82 -8.40 -0.09
CA MET A 110 8.43 -8.20 -0.51
C MET A 110 8.06 -9.04 -1.73
N ALA A 111 8.94 -9.16 -2.70
CA ALA A 111 8.72 -9.99 -3.88
C ALA A 111 8.69 -11.49 -3.52
N ALA A 112 9.54 -11.94 -2.61
CA ALA A 112 9.53 -13.31 -2.10
C ALA A 112 8.23 -13.60 -1.33
N ALA A 113 7.79 -12.70 -0.44
CA ALA A 113 6.53 -12.83 0.29
C ALA A 113 5.31 -12.89 -0.65
N ALA A 114 5.30 -12.08 -1.72
CA ALA A 114 4.23 -12.11 -2.71
C ALA A 114 4.18 -13.43 -3.50
N ARG A 115 5.33 -14.03 -3.80
CA ARG A 115 5.37 -15.38 -4.40
C ARG A 115 4.83 -16.45 -3.45
N GLY A 116 5.28 -16.44 -2.18
CA GLY A 116 4.79 -17.35 -1.16
C GLY A 116 3.28 -17.25 -0.94
N GLU A 117 2.73 -16.02 -0.98
CA GLU A 117 1.26 -15.79 -0.92
C GLU A 117 0.55 -16.51 -2.08
N GLN A 118 1.08 -16.44 -3.31
CA GLN A 118 0.47 -17.10 -4.47
C GLN A 118 0.59 -18.63 -4.39
N GLU A 119 1.70 -19.15 -3.88
CA GLU A 119 1.91 -20.58 -3.66
C GLU A 119 0.93 -21.10 -2.61
N GLU A 120 0.71 -20.36 -1.54
CA GLU A 120 -0.25 -20.71 -0.50
C GLU A 120 -1.69 -20.75 -1.02
N TYR A 121 -2.12 -19.71 -1.78
CA TYR A 121 -3.42 -19.75 -2.45
C TYR A 121 -3.55 -20.93 -3.42
N ALA A 122 -2.45 -21.33 -4.06
CA ALA A 122 -2.46 -22.49 -4.95
C ALA A 122 -2.72 -23.83 -4.23
N GLY A 123 -2.45 -23.87 -2.91
CA GLY A 123 -2.72 -25.05 -2.08
C GLY A 123 -4.21 -25.37 -1.88
N PHE A 124 -5.07 -24.36 -1.91
CA PHE A 124 -6.50 -24.56 -1.61
C PHE A 124 -7.46 -23.89 -2.61
N LEU A 125 -7.03 -22.96 -3.47
CA LEU A 125 -7.86 -22.36 -4.49
C LEU A 125 -7.66 -23.01 -5.87
N ALA A 126 -8.76 -23.33 -6.55
CA ALA A 126 -8.73 -23.77 -7.94
C ALA A 126 -8.12 -22.70 -8.87
N PRO A 127 -7.55 -23.08 -10.02
CA PRO A 127 -6.94 -22.11 -10.96
C PRO A 127 -7.87 -20.96 -11.36
N VAL A 128 -9.16 -21.22 -11.57
CA VAL A 128 -10.17 -20.21 -11.91
C VAL A 128 -10.37 -19.23 -10.73
N GLN A 129 -10.43 -19.74 -9.50
CA GLN A 129 -10.57 -18.92 -8.30
C GLN A 129 -9.35 -18.01 -8.09
N ARG A 130 -8.14 -18.52 -8.35
CA ARG A 130 -6.91 -17.72 -8.30
C ARG A 130 -6.89 -16.61 -9.37
N ALA A 131 -7.33 -16.91 -10.59
CA ALA A 131 -7.45 -15.92 -11.64
C ALA A 131 -8.45 -14.81 -11.26
N LEU A 132 -9.60 -15.17 -10.68
CA LEU A 132 -10.56 -14.21 -10.15
C LEU A 132 -9.95 -13.37 -9.02
N LEU A 133 -9.17 -13.95 -8.12
CA LEU A 133 -8.50 -13.22 -7.05
C LEU A 133 -7.57 -12.15 -7.59
N LEU A 134 -6.77 -12.44 -8.61
CA LEU A 134 -5.91 -11.46 -9.28
C LEU A 134 -6.72 -10.31 -9.89
N ILE A 135 -7.80 -10.62 -10.59
CA ILE A 135 -8.69 -9.61 -11.18
C ILE A 135 -9.30 -8.70 -10.09
N HIS A 136 -9.71 -9.31 -8.96
CA HIS A 136 -10.24 -8.55 -7.82
C HIS A 136 -9.20 -7.64 -7.20
N TYR A 137 -7.95 -8.09 -7.02
CA TYR A 137 -6.85 -7.26 -6.54
C TYR A 137 -6.58 -6.07 -7.45
N GLU A 138 -6.53 -6.28 -8.75
CA GLU A 138 -6.32 -5.22 -9.75
C GLU A 138 -7.45 -4.18 -9.72
N ARG A 139 -8.70 -4.62 -9.63
CA ARG A 139 -9.86 -3.71 -9.52
C ARG A 139 -9.79 -2.89 -8.23
N PHE A 140 -9.44 -3.53 -7.13
CA PHE A 140 -9.32 -2.91 -5.83
C PHE A 140 -8.21 -1.84 -5.82
N GLN A 141 -7.05 -2.13 -6.37
CA GLN A 141 -5.94 -1.19 -6.53
C GLN A 141 -6.37 0.05 -7.30
N ARG A 142 -7.00 -0.13 -8.47
CA ARG A 142 -7.50 0.98 -9.27
C ARG A 142 -8.53 1.85 -8.53
N GLN A 143 -9.37 1.27 -7.69
CA GLN A 143 -10.32 2.02 -6.88
C GLN A 143 -9.60 2.90 -5.84
N ILE A 144 -8.61 2.35 -5.15
CA ILE A 144 -7.82 3.10 -4.16
C ILE A 144 -7.10 4.28 -4.82
N GLU A 145 -6.43 4.05 -5.95
CA GLU A 145 -5.76 5.10 -6.72
C GLU A 145 -6.73 6.21 -7.18
N GLY A 146 -7.92 5.83 -7.64
CA GLY A 146 -8.95 6.76 -8.05
C GLY A 146 -9.46 7.63 -6.89
N VAL A 147 -9.55 7.10 -5.68
CA VAL A 147 -9.93 7.86 -4.47
C VAL A 147 -8.81 8.83 -4.07
N GLN A 148 -7.56 8.38 -4.12
CA GLN A 148 -6.40 9.21 -3.80
C GLN A 148 -6.26 10.40 -4.76
N ARG A 149 -6.38 10.18 -6.08
CA ARG A 149 -6.35 11.26 -7.09
C ARG A 149 -7.44 12.30 -6.85
N ARG A 150 -8.67 11.88 -6.56
CA ARG A 150 -9.79 12.80 -6.25
C ARG A 150 -9.57 13.58 -4.95
N GLY A 151 -8.96 12.95 -3.94
CA GLY A 151 -8.60 13.61 -2.69
C GLY A 151 -7.56 14.71 -2.88
N MET A 152 -6.54 14.48 -3.73
CA MET A 152 -5.52 15.48 -4.07
C MET A 152 -6.09 16.66 -4.87
N GLN A 153 -6.96 16.42 -5.86
CA GLN A 153 -7.60 17.47 -6.64
C GLN A 153 -8.48 18.39 -5.78
N ARG A 154 -9.20 17.84 -4.80
CA ARG A 154 -10.02 18.63 -3.87
C ARG A 154 -9.16 19.51 -2.94
N ARG A 155 -7.96 19.08 -2.57
CA ARG A 155 -7.03 19.90 -1.77
C ARG A 155 -6.38 21.04 -2.57
N GLY A 156 -6.06 20.81 -3.84
CA GLY A 156 -5.48 21.84 -4.73
C GLY A 156 -6.49 22.91 -5.15
N ASN A 157 -7.77 22.65 -5.08
CA ASN A 157 -8.84 23.56 -5.52
C ASN A 157 -9.57 24.25 -4.34
N ARG A 158 -8.93 24.37 -3.15
CA ARG A 158 -9.45 25.25 -2.11
C ARG A 158 -9.15 26.68 -2.54
N PRO A 159 -10.19 27.50 -2.88
CA PRO A 159 -9.97 28.92 -3.14
C PRO A 159 -9.38 29.54 -1.89
N GLY A 160 -8.32 30.33 -2.08
CA GLY A 160 -7.60 30.99 -1.01
C GLY A 160 -8.57 31.66 -0.02
N GLY A 161 -8.28 31.46 1.27
CA GLY A 161 -9.03 32.11 2.34
C GLY A 161 -9.07 33.62 2.11
N PRO A 162 -10.06 34.32 2.71
CA PRO A 162 -10.28 35.72 2.46
C PRO A 162 -9.00 36.52 2.76
N LEU A 163 -8.51 37.22 1.74
CA LEU A 163 -7.47 38.23 1.91
C LEU A 163 -7.97 39.18 3.00
N SER A 164 -7.25 39.18 4.12
CA SER A 164 -7.44 40.18 5.17
C SER A 164 -7.29 41.55 4.51
N GLN A 165 -8.43 42.21 4.25
CA GLN A 165 -8.44 43.61 3.86
C GLN A 165 -7.87 44.39 5.02
N GLY A 166 -6.60 44.82 4.86
CA GLY A 166 -5.96 45.75 5.75
C GLY A 166 -6.78 47.03 5.82
N ASN A 167 -7.28 47.29 7.01
CA ASN A 167 -7.98 48.52 7.40
C ASN A 167 -6.99 49.68 7.30
N ILE A 168 -7.03 50.41 6.17
CA ILE A 168 -6.36 51.68 6.03
C ILE A 168 -7.25 52.75 6.63
N LEU A 169 -6.95 53.18 7.85
CA LEU A 169 -7.54 54.37 8.45
C LEU A 169 -6.95 55.61 7.75
N PRO A 170 -7.77 56.56 7.28
CA PRO A 170 -7.28 57.89 6.86
C PRO A 170 -7.11 58.80 8.08
N ASN A 171 -6.02 59.50 8.08
CA ASN A 171 -5.75 60.58 9.00
C ASN A 171 -6.36 61.88 8.46
#